data_fe0e9cef4a30e910bcc1d6c834d00674
#
_entry.id   fe0e9cef4a30e910bcc1d6c834d00674
#
_cell.length_a   1.000
_cell.length_b   1.000
_cell.length_c   1.000
_cell.angle_alpha   90.00
_cell.angle_beta   90.00
_cell.angle_gamma   90.00
#
_symmetry.space_group_name_H-M   'P 1'
#
loop_
_entity.id
_entity.type
_entity.pdbx_description
1 polymer ?
#
loop_
_entity_poly.entity_id
_entity_poly.type
_entity_poly.pdbx_seq_one_letter_code
_entity_poly.pdbx_strand_id
1 'polypeptide(L)'
;MTIQQTSDAELAGQPAAYWTGVAYEALIAYTRAQQAAKGYTQPQFWLLRNLSANDISHDGEGMTLPELREAMTSYIRPEDDLAAEAEVLLERRWLTRDAEDRLWLTNEGEQARVHLARNAPAIRAALHEGIDDADYVTTVRVLQQLIRNAGGTVA
;
A
#
# COMPACT_ATOMS: atom_id res chain seq x y z
N MET A 1 -23.37 17.22 -22.91
CA MET A 1 -23.52 15.77 -22.68
C MET A 1 -24.04 15.56 -21.27
N THR A 2 -25.31 15.20 -21.13
CA THR A 2 -25.91 14.97 -19.81
C THR A 2 -25.39 13.61 -19.33
N ILE A 3 -24.58 13.60 -18.29
CA ILE A 3 -24.19 12.34 -17.62
C ILE A 3 -25.48 11.84 -16.98
N GLN A 4 -26.04 10.76 -17.51
CA GLN A 4 -27.18 10.09 -16.92
C GLN A 4 -26.74 9.49 -15.60
N GLN A 5 -27.15 10.09 -14.50
CA GLN A 5 -26.79 9.63 -13.18
C GLN A 5 -27.52 8.31 -12.92
N THR A 6 -26.78 7.24 -12.66
CA THR A 6 -27.31 5.93 -12.32
C THR A 6 -28.20 6.06 -11.07
N SER A 7 -29.39 5.49 -11.09
CA SER A 7 -30.33 5.58 -9.95
C SER A 7 -29.83 4.76 -8.75
N ASP A 8 -30.26 5.15 -7.54
CA ASP A 8 -29.92 4.43 -6.32
C ASP A 8 -30.37 2.97 -6.37
N ALA A 9 -31.52 2.68 -6.99
CA ALA A 9 -32.01 1.32 -7.17
C ALA A 9 -31.11 0.47 -8.09
N GLU A 10 -30.60 1.07 -9.15
CA GLU A 10 -29.64 0.41 -10.04
C GLU A 10 -28.31 0.18 -9.34
N LEU A 11 -27.81 1.17 -8.58
CA LEU A 11 -26.57 1.02 -7.80
C LEU A 11 -26.71 -0.05 -6.73
N ALA A 12 -27.83 -0.12 -6.03
CA ALA A 12 -28.08 -1.12 -4.99
C ALA A 12 -28.05 -2.57 -5.52
N GLY A 13 -28.36 -2.76 -6.80
CA GLY A 13 -28.31 -4.06 -7.46
C GLY A 13 -26.96 -4.44 -8.05
N GLN A 14 -25.97 -3.55 -8.03
CA GLN A 14 -24.67 -3.83 -8.61
C GLN A 14 -23.76 -4.63 -7.66
N PRO A 15 -22.94 -5.58 -8.18
CA PRO A 15 -22.09 -6.41 -7.34
C PRO A 15 -20.93 -5.59 -6.75
N ALA A 16 -20.73 -5.70 -5.43
CA ALA A 16 -19.63 -5.04 -4.72
C ALA A 16 -18.25 -5.47 -5.25
N ALA A 17 -18.10 -6.73 -5.67
CA ALA A 17 -16.84 -7.25 -6.20
C ALA A 17 -16.38 -6.50 -7.46
N TYR A 18 -17.29 -6.07 -8.32
CA TYR A 18 -16.96 -5.25 -9.47
C TYR A 18 -16.38 -3.89 -9.04
N TRP A 19 -17.11 -3.19 -8.16
CA TRP A 19 -16.70 -1.85 -7.71
C TRP A 19 -15.43 -1.87 -6.88
N THR A 20 -15.26 -2.86 -6.02
CA THR A 20 -14.03 -3.00 -5.23
C THR A 20 -12.82 -3.31 -6.11
N GLY A 21 -12.98 -4.13 -7.14
CA GLY A 21 -11.93 -4.41 -8.12
C GLY A 21 -11.51 -3.17 -8.91
N VAL A 22 -12.48 -2.45 -9.46
CA VAL A 22 -12.23 -1.20 -10.20
C VAL A 22 -11.58 -0.15 -9.30
N ALA A 23 -12.10 0.02 -8.09
CA ALA A 23 -11.56 0.97 -7.12
C ALA A 23 -10.12 0.60 -6.74
N TYR A 24 -9.84 -0.66 -6.44
CA TYR A 24 -8.50 -1.13 -6.09
C TYR A 24 -7.49 -0.80 -7.18
N GLU A 25 -7.77 -1.12 -8.43
CA GLU A 25 -6.88 -0.84 -9.57
C GLU A 25 -6.63 0.67 -9.74
N ALA A 26 -7.69 1.49 -9.67
CA ALA A 26 -7.56 2.94 -9.80
C ALA A 26 -6.75 3.56 -8.66
N LEU A 27 -7.01 3.14 -7.41
CA LEU A 27 -6.33 3.66 -6.22
C LEU A 27 -4.84 3.30 -6.23
N ILE A 28 -4.51 2.06 -6.58
CA ILE A 28 -3.11 1.61 -6.68
C ILE A 28 -2.38 2.35 -7.81
N ALA A 29 -2.99 2.48 -8.98
CA ALA A 29 -2.40 3.19 -10.11
C ALA A 29 -2.12 4.67 -9.76
N TYR A 30 -3.08 5.34 -9.14
CA TYR A 30 -2.90 6.74 -8.70
C TYR A 30 -1.77 6.85 -7.67
N THR A 31 -1.80 6.05 -6.62
CA THR A 31 -0.81 6.07 -5.54
C THR A 31 0.60 5.84 -6.10
N ARG A 32 0.77 4.81 -6.92
CA ARG A 32 2.06 4.48 -7.54
C ARG A 32 2.58 5.57 -8.47
N ALA A 33 1.69 6.23 -9.21
CA ALA A 33 2.07 7.37 -10.06
C ALA A 33 2.57 8.56 -9.24
N GLN A 34 1.92 8.86 -8.12
CA GLN A 34 2.36 9.92 -7.21
C GLN A 34 3.71 9.60 -6.56
N GLN A 35 3.92 8.36 -6.17
CA GLN A 35 5.19 7.90 -5.60
C GLN A 35 6.32 7.95 -6.64
N ALA A 36 6.07 7.50 -7.85
CA ALA A 36 7.04 7.57 -8.96
C ALA A 36 7.46 9.01 -9.24
N ALA A 37 6.53 9.96 -9.21
CA ALA A 37 6.82 11.38 -9.37
C ALA A 37 7.75 11.92 -8.27
N LYS A 38 7.80 11.26 -7.10
CA LYS A 38 8.69 11.58 -5.98
C LYS A 38 9.97 10.72 -5.96
N GLY A 39 10.17 9.86 -6.97
CA GLY A 39 11.40 9.10 -7.15
C GLY A 39 11.48 7.78 -6.39
N TYR A 40 10.37 7.19 -5.97
CA TYR A 40 10.35 5.89 -5.33
C TYR A 40 9.15 5.06 -5.78
N THR A 41 9.17 3.77 -5.47
CA THR A 41 8.08 2.84 -5.75
C THR A 41 7.37 2.42 -4.46
N GLN A 42 6.14 1.95 -4.59
CA GLN A 42 5.39 1.42 -3.46
C GLN A 42 6.09 0.21 -2.82
N PRO A 43 6.61 -0.79 -3.58
CA PRO A 43 7.39 -1.88 -2.99
C PRO A 43 8.63 -1.41 -2.23
N GLN A 44 9.35 -0.40 -2.74
CA GLN A 44 10.49 0.20 -2.03
C GLN A 44 10.07 0.76 -0.67
N PHE A 45 9.01 1.53 -0.63
CA PHE A 45 8.51 2.10 0.61
C PHE A 45 8.06 1.02 1.61
N TRP A 46 7.38 -0.04 1.13
CA TRP A 46 6.98 -1.16 1.97
C TRP A 46 8.16 -1.96 2.51
N LEU A 47 9.24 -2.12 1.74
CA LEU A 47 10.48 -2.73 2.24
C LEU A 47 11.04 -1.95 3.43
N LEU A 48 11.14 -0.62 3.30
CA LEU A 48 11.61 0.23 4.40
C LEU A 48 10.72 0.10 5.64
N ARG A 49 9.42 0.09 5.46
CA ARG A 49 8.45 -0.04 6.55
C ARG A 49 8.56 -1.39 7.28
N ASN A 50 8.68 -2.47 6.52
CA ASN A 50 8.77 -3.82 7.10
C ASN A 50 10.09 -4.06 7.86
N LEU A 51 11.12 -3.29 7.57
CA LEU A 51 12.43 -3.41 8.23
C LEU A 51 12.65 -2.38 9.34
N SER A 52 11.74 -1.42 9.51
CA SER A 52 11.86 -0.38 10.52
C SER A 52 11.26 -0.81 11.86
N ALA A 53 12.05 -0.73 12.93
CA ALA A 53 11.59 -0.92 14.30
C ALA A 53 10.58 0.15 14.75
N ASN A 54 10.50 1.26 14.04
CA ASN A 54 9.56 2.36 14.30
C ASN A 54 8.28 2.27 13.45
N ASP A 55 8.10 1.19 12.71
CA ASP A 55 6.92 0.98 11.85
C ASP A 55 6.44 -0.48 12.01
N ILE A 56 6.50 -1.29 10.97
CA ILE A 56 5.90 -2.64 10.96
C ILE A 56 6.74 -3.64 11.75
N SER A 57 8.07 -3.59 11.64
CA SER A 57 8.95 -4.49 12.41
C SER A 57 8.90 -4.17 13.88
N HIS A 58 8.72 -5.18 14.75
CA HIS A 58 8.77 -4.96 16.20
C HIS A 58 10.16 -4.92 16.80
N ASP A 59 11.15 -5.48 16.17
CA ASP A 59 12.50 -5.62 16.70
C ASP A 59 13.58 -4.97 15.82
N GLY A 60 13.23 -4.61 14.58
CA GLY A 60 14.18 -4.06 13.60
C GLY A 60 15.18 -5.08 13.08
N GLU A 61 14.97 -6.37 13.37
CA GLU A 61 15.84 -7.44 12.89
C GLU A 61 15.81 -7.56 11.36
N GLY A 62 16.96 -7.91 10.79
CA GLY A 62 17.09 -8.14 9.36
C GLY A 62 16.22 -9.29 8.87
N MET A 63 15.72 -9.15 7.65
CA MET A 63 14.86 -10.14 7.01
C MET A 63 15.43 -10.56 5.66
N THR A 64 15.29 -11.84 5.34
CA THR A 64 15.62 -12.34 4.00
C THR A 64 14.53 -11.91 2.99
N LEU A 65 14.87 -11.95 1.71
CA LEU A 65 13.91 -11.62 0.65
C LEU A 65 12.67 -12.54 0.66
N PRO A 66 12.78 -13.86 0.85
CA PRO A 66 11.61 -14.74 1.00
C PRO A 66 10.72 -14.35 2.19
N GLU A 67 11.32 -14.02 3.34
CA GLU A 67 10.57 -13.56 4.53
C GLU A 67 9.82 -12.25 4.25
N LEU A 68 10.46 -11.31 3.54
CA LEU A 68 9.84 -10.05 3.14
C LEU A 68 8.70 -10.27 2.15
N ARG A 69 8.86 -11.16 1.17
CA ARG A 69 7.77 -11.51 0.24
C ARG A 69 6.55 -12.04 0.97
N GLU A 70 6.75 -12.90 1.94
CA GLU A 70 5.66 -13.45 2.75
C GLU A 70 4.96 -12.34 3.56
N ALA A 71 5.75 -11.52 4.25
CA ALA A 71 5.23 -10.40 5.03
C ALA A 71 4.47 -9.36 4.17
N MET A 72 4.88 -9.20 2.92
CA MET A 72 4.34 -8.20 1.99
C MET A 72 3.29 -8.76 1.01
N THR A 73 2.86 -9.99 1.18
CA THR A 73 1.96 -10.69 0.23
C THR A 73 0.70 -9.86 -0.11
N SER A 74 0.16 -9.12 0.86
CA SER A 74 -1.03 -8.28 0.68
C SER A 74 -0.75 -6.94 -0.02
N TYR A 75 0.50 -6.55 -0.18
CA TYR A 75 0.90 -5.23 -0.69
C TYR A 75 1.58 -5.28 -2.05
N ILE A 76 2.25 -6.40 -2.38
CA ILE A 76 2.93 -6.58 -3.66
C ILE A 76 1.97 -7.13 -4.71
N ARG A 77 2.24 -6.78 -5.95
CA ARG A 77 1.48 -7.26 -7.12
C ARG A 77 2.31 -8.32 -7.86
N PRO A 78 1.66 -9.18 -8.69
CA PRO A 78 2.38 -10.21 -9.44
C PRO A 78 3.50 -9.67 -10.35
N GLU A 79 3.33 -8.45 -10.88
CA GLU A 79 4.32 -7.79 -11.73
C GLU A 79 5.49 -7.16 -10.97
N ASP A 80 5.43 -7.07 -9.64
CA ASP A 80 6.49 -6.46 -8.84
C ASP A 80 7.69 -7.41 -8.71
N ASP A 81 8.89 -6.88 -8.99
CA ASP A 81 10.16 -7.59 -8.76
C ASP A 81 10.80 -7.07 -7.46
N LEU A 82 10.48 -7.74 -6.36
CA LEU A 82 10.94 -7.32 -5.04
C LEU A 82 12.48 -7.38 -4.91
N ALA A 83 13.13 -8.33 -5.58
CA ALA A 83 14.59 -8.42 -5.60
C ALA A 83 15.21 -7.18 -6.27
N ALA A 84 14.69 -6.78 -7.43
CA ALA A 84 15.15 -5.58 -8.13
C ALA A 84 14.90 -4.31 -7.31
N GLU A 85 13.76 -4.21 -6.64
CA GLU A 85 13.43 -3.07 -5.76
C GLU A 85 14.40 -3.00 -4.58
N ALA A 86 14.74 -4.12 -3.97
CA ALA A 86 15.71 -4.18 -2.88
C ALA A 86 17.12 -3.76 -3.34
N GLU A 87 17.55 -4.15 -4.55
CA GLU A 87 18.85 -3.74 -5.11
C GLU A 87 18.94 -2.20 -5.26
N VAL A 88 17.88 -1.54 -5.69
CA VAL A 88 17.84 -0.08 -5.75
C VAL A 88 18.07 0.54 -4.37
N LEU A 89 17.45 -0.02 -3.33
CA LEU A 89 17.61 0.47 -1.96
C LEU A 89 19.02 0.21 -1.40
N LEU A 90 19.63 -0.92 -1.76
CA LEU A 90 21.02 -1.23 -1.43
C LEU A 90 21.98 -0.24 -2.11
N GLU A 91 21.77 0.09 -3.38
CA GLU A 91 22.54 1.09 -4.10
C GLU A 91 22.44 2.48 -3.46
N ARG A 92 21.26 2.84 -2.99
CA ARG A 92 21.01 4.10 -2.26
C ARG A 92 21.58 4.09 -0.84
N ARG A 93 22.07 2.95 -0.36
CA ARG A 93 22.53 2.72 1.01
C ARG A 93 21.45 2.92 2.07
N TRP A 94 20.20 2.74 1.68
CA TRP A 94 19.07 2.70 2.61
C TRP A 94 18.89 1.34 3.25
N LEU A 95 19.40 0.31 2.62
CA LEU A 95 19.52 -1.05 3.14
C LEU A 95 20.98 -1.50 3.08
N THR A 96 21.33 -2.47 3.95
CA THR A 96 22.54 -3.28 3.87
C THR A 96 22.15 -4.75 3.85
N ARG A 97 23.06 -5.59 3.37
CA ARG A 97 22.90 -7.04 3.34
C ARG A 97 24.01 -7.66 4.15
N ASP A 98 23.66 -8.58 5.06
CA ASP A 98 24.63 -9.33 5.84
C ASP A 98 25.06 -10.65 5.16
N ALA A 99 25.93 -11.43 5.85
CA ALA A 99 26.44 -12.69 5.32
C ALA A 99 25.36 -13.78 5.16
N GLU A 100 24.25 -13.66 5.84
CA GLU A 100 23.10 -14.58 5.78
C GLU A 100 22.01 -14.09 4.80
N ASP A 101 22.35 -13.15 3.92
CA ASP A 101 21.41 -12.51 2.98
C ASP A 101 20.22 -11.81 3.63
N ARG A 102 20.36 -11.40 4.89
CA ARG A 102 19.36 -10.58 5.56
C ARG A 102 19.55 -9.13 5.18
N LEU A 103 18.45 -8.46 4.89
CA LEU A 103 18.40 -7.03 4.62
C LEU A 103 18.13 -6.28 5.92
N TRP A 104 18.91 -5.25 6.15
CA TRP A 104 18.82 -4.40 7.34
C TRP A 104 18.57 -2.95 6.91
N LEU A 105 17.73 -2.26 7.66
CA LEU A 105 17.52 -0.82 7.46
C LEU A 105 18.71 -0.05 8.03
N THR A 106 19.24 0.88 7.23
CA THR A 106 20.30 1.81 7.70
C THR A 106 19.68 3.05 8.36
N ASN A 107 20.51 3.87 9.01
CA ASN A 107 20.04 5.16 9.52
C ASN A 107 19.52 6.06 8.39
N GLU A 108 20.18 6.07 7.24
CA GLU A 108 19.76 6.80 6.05
C GLU A 108 18.44 6.24 5.52
N GLY A 109 18.25 4.91 5.55
CA GLY A 109 17.01 4.25 5.18
C GLY A 109 15.85 4.63 6.10
N GLU A 110 16.09 4.72 7.41
CA GLU A 110 15.08 5.19 8.36
C GLU A 110 14.68 6.65 8.11
N GLN A 111 15.65 7.51 7.85
CA GLN A 111 15.38 8.90 7.49
C GLN A 111 14.58 8.99 6.18
N ALA A 112 14.93 8.16 5.20
CA ALA A 112 14.19 8.07 3.93
C ALA A 112 12.75 7.61 4.17
N ARG A 113 12.54 6.57 4.98
CA ARG A 113 11.20 6.09 5.34
C ARG A 113 10.33 7.21 5.91
N VAL A 114 10.86 7.94 6.88
CA VAL A 114 10.16 9.07 7.50
C VAL A 114 9.85 10.15 6.48
N HIS A 115 10.80 10.48 5.61
CA HIS A 115 10.63 11.48 4.56
C HIS A 115 9.56 11.06 3.54
N LEU A 116 9.62 9.82 3.05
CA LEU A 116 8.67 9.31 2.07
C LEU A 116 7.25 9.18 2.64
N ALA A 117 7.13 8.84 3.92
CA ALA A 117 5.84 8.78 4.61
C ALA A 117 5.07 10.11 4.59
N ARG A 118 5.76 11.23 4.45
CA ARG A 118 5.15 12.57 4.37
C ARG A 118 4.29 12.77 3.10
N ASN A 119 4.46 11.92 2.09
CA ASN A 119 3.65 11.99 0.87
C ASN A 119 2.24 11.41 1.06
N ALA A 120 2.05 10.52 2.03
CA ALA A 120 0.78 9.84 2.26
C ALA A 120 -0.41 10.78 2.53
N PRO A 121 -0.30 11.83 3.38
CA PRO A 121 -1.42 12.74 3.61
C PRO A 121 -1.91 13.46 2.36
N ALA A 122 -1.00 13.90 1.48
CA ALA A 122 -1.37 14.59 0.24
C ALA A 122 -2.07 13.64 -0.76
N ILE A 123 -1.58 12.41 -0.89
CA ILE A 123 -2.21 11.37 -1.72
C ILE A 123 -3.62 11.08 -1.19
N ARG A 124 -3.74 10.88 0.11
CA ARG A 124 -5.03 10.64 0.77
C ARG A 124 -6.00 11.80 0.54
N ALA A 125 -5.57 13.03 0.76
CA ALA A 125 -6.41 14.21 0.61
C ALA A 125 -6.96 14.34 -0.82
N ALA A 126 -6.13 14.08 -1.83
CA ALA A 126 -6.55 14.10 -3.22
C ALA A 126 -7.59 13.01 -3.53
N LEU A 127 -7.38 11.79 -3.02
CA LEU A 127 -8.32 10.67 -3.22
C LEU A 127 -9.65 10.86 -2.48
N HIS A 128 -9.64 11.62 -1.38
CA HIS A 128 -10.83 11.87 -0.57
C HIS A 128 -11.54 13.18 -0.95
N GLU A 129 -11.07 13.92 -1.96
CA GLU A 129 -11.68 15.16 -2.37
C GLU A 129 -13.17 14.96 -2.71
N GLY A 130 -14.05 15.79 -2.13
CA GLY A 130 -15.49 15.70 -2.33
C GLY A 130 -16.19 14.57 -1.59
N ILE A 131 -15.48 13.83 -0.72
CA ILE A 131 -16.04 12.74 0.07
C ILE A 131 -16.05 13.14 1.54
N ASP A 132 -17.21 13.13 2.18
CA ASP A 132 -17.33 13.34 3.62
C ASP A 132 -16.73 12.16 4.40
N ASP A 133 -16.05 12.46 5.50
CA ASP A 133 -15.44 11.43 6.36
C ASP A 133 -16.47 10.41 6.85
N ALA A 134 -17.70 10.85 7.16
CA ALA A 134 -18.77 9.97 7.60
C ALA A 134 -19.16 8.95 6.50
N ASP A 135 -19.23 9.39 5.26
CA ASP A 135 -19.52 8.51 4.11
C ASP A 135 -18.39 7.54 3.84
N TYR A 136 -17.14 8.00 3.96
CA TYR A 136 -15.98 7.16 3.85
C TYR A 136 -15.96 6.05 4.92
N VAL A 137 -16.19 6.44 6.18
CA VAL A 137 -16.24 5.47 7.30
C VAL A 137 -17.38 4.47 7.09
N THR A 138 -18.56 4.92 6.67
CA THR A 138 -19.68 4.03 6.35
C THR A 138 -19.31 3.05 5.25
N THR A 139 -18.66 3.52 4.19
CA THR A 139 -18.19 2.65 3.09
C THR A 139 -17.24 1.58 3.58
N VAL A 140 -16.24 1.93 4.39
CA VAL A 140 -15.30 0.96 4.96
C VAL A 140 -16.02 -0.07 5.84
N ARG A 141 -16.95 0.37 6.69
CA ARG A 141 -17.75 -0.54 7.54
C ARG A 141 -18.60 -1.51 6.71
N VAL A 142 -19.20 -1.04 5.64
CA VAL A 142 -19.96 -1.89 4.70
C VAL A 142 -19.04 -2.93 4.06
N LEU A 143 -17.86 -2.53 3.59
CA LEU A 143 -16.86 -3.46 3.06
C LEU A 143 -16.45 -4.52 4.08
N GLN A 144 -16.21 -4.12 5.33
CA GLN A 144 -15.90 -5.05 6.40
C GLN A 144 -17.04 -6.06 6.65
N GLN A 145 -18.29 -5.60 6.59
CA GLN A 145 -19.45 -6.48 6.75
C GLN A 145 -19.57 -7.45 5.57
N LEU A 146 -19.36 -6.98 4.35
CA LEU A 146 -19.35 -7.86 3.16
C LEU A 146 -18.25 -8.93 3.26
N ILE A 147 -17.06 -8.57 3.76
CA ILE A 147 -15.97 -9.53 3.98
C ILE A 147 -16.41 -10.60 4.98
N ARG A 148 -16.99 -10.22 6.11
CA ARG A 148 -17.49 -11.18 7.12
C ARG A 148 -18.60 -12.07 6.55
N ASN A 149 -19.54 -11.50 5.82
CA ASN A 149 -20.64 -12.27 5.20
C ASN A 149 -20.12 -13.28 4.18
N ALA A 150 -19.01 -12.98 3.52
CA ALA A 150 -18.35 -13.88 2.58
C ALA A 150 -17.45 -14.94 3.27
N GLY A 151 -17.37 -14.93 4.61
CA GLY A 151 -16.54 -15.86 5.36
C GLY A 151 -15.08 -15.42 5.53
N GLY A 152 -14.76 -14.19 5.15
CA GLY A 152 -13.43 -13.60 5.37
C GLY A 152 -13.25 -13.03 6.77
N THR A 153 -12.01 -12.68 7.10
CA THR A 153 -11.66 -12.06 8.37
C THR A 153 -11.28 -10.59 8.17
N VAL A 154 -11.65 -9.78 9.15
CA VAL A 154 -11.26 -8.37 9.23
C VAL A 154 -10.37 -8.24 10.47
N ALA A 155 -9.15 -7.78 10.24
CA ALA A 155 -8.20 -7.52 11.32
C ALA A 155 -8.61 -6.29 12.15
#